data_c623a2fb41e28c6d3300718cc02c9e3f
#
_entry.id   c623a2fb41e28c6d3300718cc02c9e3f
#
_cell.length_a   1.000
_cell.length_b   1.000
_cell.length_c   1.000
_cell.angle_alpha   90.00
_cell.angle_beta   90.00
_cell.angle_gamma   90.00
#
_symmetry.space_group_name_H-M   'P 1'
#
loop_
_entity.id
_entity.type
_entity.pdbx_description
1 polymer ?
#
loop_
_entity_poly.entity_id
_entity_poly.type
_entity_poly.pdbx_seq_one_letter_code
_entity_poly.pdbx_strand_id
1 'polypeptide(L)'
;MLATPCGRLRARAWHHVGVSPSPVGRPTRGTTGVNRLRRVDRWIARHPVLRRADDPLVVDLGFGASAVTPLELHARLTRVRPDAEVRGLEIDPERVARARAQAAGVTGVDFAVGGFEVPMPHGRRPAIIRAMNVLRQYDEADVAAAWERMCGRLAPGGILVEGTCDEIGRVVTWVEVGPDAAPRTLTVSLRLAGLEDPAILAERLPKALIHRNVPGEGVHEFVAALQREWVRAAAVAPFGAVHRWRTSVEALATAGWPVRGRSRWRLGEVGVDWSAVAPR
;
A
#
# COMPACT_ATOMS: atom_id res chain seq x y z
N MET A 1 -20.02 4.40 -45.21
CA MET A 1 -19.03 4.52 -44.12
C MET A 1 -19.68 5.35 -42.99
N LEU A 2 -20.24 4.71 -42.00
CA LEU A 2 -20.88 5.38 -40.86
C LEU A 2 -19.90 5.29 -39.67
N ALA A 3 -19.42 6.45 -39.21
CA ALA A 3 -18.57 6.58 -38.06
C ALA A 3 -19.34 6.27 -36.76
N THR A 4 -18.90 5.29 -36.02
CA THR A 4 -19.40 4.95 -34.69
C THR A 4 -19.02 6.08 -33.70
N PRO A 5 -19.93 6.63 -32.92
CA PRO A 5 -19.59 7.66 -31.95
C PRO A 5 -18.82 7.02 -30.78
N CYS A 6 -17.61 7.53 -30.55
CA CYS A 6 -16.80 7.28 -29.37
C CYS A 6 -17.63 7.67 -28.11
N GLY A 7 -18.04 6.67 -27.32
CA GLY A 7 -18.78 6.86 -26.10
C GLY A 7 -17.93 7.64 -25.08
N ARG A 8 -18.32 8.88 -24.78
CA ARG A 8 -17.75 9.68 -23.69
C ARG A 8 -18.03 8.94 -22.37
N LEU A 9 -16.98 8.47 -21.72
CA LEU A 9 -17.04 8.02 -20.34
C LEU A 9 -17.58 9.19 -19.49
N ARG A 10 -18.83 9.07 -19.01
CA ARG A 10 -19.42 10.04 -18.11
C ARG A 10 -18.69 9.92 -16.76
N ALA A 11 -17.96 10.96 -16.36
CA ALA A 11 -17.47 11.10 -15.00
C ALA A 11 -18.68 11.00 -14.04
N ARG A 12 -18.65 10.02 -13.13
CA ARG A 12 -19.69 9.86 -12.12
C ARG A 12 -19.61 11.04 -11.14
N ALA A 13 -20.69 11.79 -11.00
CA ALA A 13 -20.74 12.93 -10.10
C ALA A 13 -20.66 12.45 -8.63
N TRP A 14 -19.73 13.01 -7.87
CA TRP A 14 -19.59 12.81 -6.43
C TRP A 14 -20.58 13.78 -5.72
N HIS A 15 -21.74 13.28 -5.28
CA HIS A 15 -22.68 14.08 -4.49
C HIS A 15 -22.37 13.95 -3.00
N HIS A 16 -22.35 15.07 -2.29
CA HIS A 16 -22.18 15.11 -0.85
C HIS A 16 -23.39 14.45 -0.17
N VAL A 17 -23.15 13.36 0.54
CA VAL A 17 -24.11 12.74 1.44
C VAL A 17 -23.89 13.31 2.84
N GLY A 18 -25.01 13.57 3.56
CA GLY A 18 -25.09 14.26 4.82
C GLY A 18 -24.14 13.80 5.93
N VAL A 19 -24.16 14.51 7.05
CA VAL A 19 -23.26 14.40 8.21
C VAL A 19 -22.97 12.95 8.56
N SER A 20 -21.74 12.50 8.23
CA SER A 20 -21.21 11.21 8.70
C SER A 20 -20.99 11.26 10.22
N PRO A 21 -21.18 10.15 10.96
CA PRO A 21 -20.71 10.05 12.33
C PRO A 21 -19.22 10.43 12.38
N SER A 22 -18.77 10.89 13.55
CA SER A 22 -17.37 11.31 13.75
C SER A 22 -16.41 10.26 13.18
N PRO A 23 -15.39 10.67 12.41
CA PRO A 23 -14.48 9.75 11.77
C PRO A 23 -13.73 8.90 12.81
N VAL A 24 -13.56 7.61 12.50
CA VAL A 24 -12.92 6.67 13.43
C VAL A 24 -11.42 6.62 13.15
N GLY A 25 -10.64 7.04 14.13
CA GLY A 25 -9.19 7.02 14.08
C GLY A 25 -8.55 8.28 14.67
N ARG A 26 -7.26 8.44 14.44
CA ARG A 26 -6.45 9.59 14.90
C ARG A 26 -5.81 10.27 13.71
N PRO A 27 -5.69 11.61 13.68
CA PRO A 27 -5.00 12.32 12.63
C PRO A 27 -3.55 11.83 12.47
N THR A 28 -3.13 11.62 11.24
CA THR A 28 -1.73 11.28 10.94
C THR A 28 -0.82 12.50 11.17
N ARG A 29 0.52 12.29 11.31
CA ARG A 29 1.49 13.40 11.39
C ARG A 29 1.49 14.30 10.15
N GLY A 30 0.87 13.87 9.07
CA GLY A 30 0.60 14.66 7.88
C GLY A 30 1.78 14.90 6.96
N THR A 31 2.96 14.34 7.22
CA THR A 31 4.10 14.47 6.32
C THR A 31 3.85 13.72 5.01
N THR A 32 3.75 14.45 3.92
CA THR A 32 3.65 13.91 2.57
C THR A 32 4.80 14.41 1.72
N GLY A 33 5.33 13.56 0.85
CA GLY A 33 6.39 13.91 -0.09
C GLY A 33 6.09 13.36 -1.48
N VAL A 34 6.52 14.10 -2.49
CA VAL A 34 6.40 13.69 -3.90
C VAL A 34 7.10 12.35 -4.11
N ASN A 35 6.43 11.43 -4.82
CA ASN A 35 6.93 10.09 -5.12
C ASN A 35 7.21 9.18 -3.90
N ARG A 36 6.81 9.57 -2.70
CA ARG A 36 7.04 8.79 -1.49
C ARG A 36 6.43 7.38 -1.58
N LEU A 37 5.20 7.26 -2.11
CA LEU A 37 4.47 6.00 -2.21
C LEU A 37 4.59 5.30 -3.57
N ARG A 38 5.47 5.78 -4.47
CA ARG A 38 5.58 5.27 -5.86
C ARG A 38 5.77 3.75 -5.98
N ARG A 39 6.36 3.10 -4.96
CA ARG A 39 6.61 1.65 -4.98
C ARG A 39 5.33 0.88 -4.80
N VAL A 40 4.60 1.18 -3.72
CA VAL A 40 3.29 0.57 -3.46
C VAL A 40 2.28 0.92 -4.54
N ASP A 41 2.27 2.16 -5.07
CA ASP A 41 1.39 2.56 -6.16
C ASP A 41 1.60 1.72 -7.43
N ARG A 42 2.87 1.48 -7.80
CA ARG A 42 3.22 0.64 -8.95
C ARG A 42 2.87 -0.83 -8.73
N TRP A 43 2.88 -1.28 -7.47
CA TRP A 43 2.43 -2.61 -7.12
C TRP A 43 0.91 -2.69 -7.25
N ILE A 44 0.16 -1.75 -6.67
CA ILE A 44 -1.31 -1.64 -6.79
C ILE A 44 -1.74 -1.58 -8.26
N ALA A 45 -1.11 -0.72 -9.07
CA ALA A 45 -1.42 -0.56 -10.49
C ALA A 45 -1.32 -1.88 -11.30
N ARG A 46 -0.51 -2.84 -10.84
CA ARG A 46 -0.35 -4.14 -11.48
C ARG A 46 -1.12 -5.26 -10.81
N HIS A 47 -1.74 -4.97 -9.67
CA HIS A 47 -2.44 -5.99 -8.91
C HIS A 47 -3.67 -6.50 -9.67
N PRO A 48 -3.90 -7.84 -9.70
CA PRO A 48 -5.05 -8.42 -10.41
C PRO A 48 -6.39 -7.87 -9.96
N VAL A 49 -6.55 -7.56 -8.69
CA VAL A 49 -7.78 -7.00 -8.11
C VAL A 49 -8.16 -5.69 -8.82
N LEU A 50 -7.24 -4.73 -8.99
CA LEU A 50 -7.52 -3.50 -9.71
C LEU A 50 -7.91 -3.76 -11.18
N ARG A 51 -7.18 -4.67 -11.81
CA ARG A 51 -7.36 -4.94 -13.25
C ARG A 51 -8.67 -5.63 -13.58
N ARG A 52 -9.21 -6.41 -12.64
CA ARG A 52 -10.44 -7.21 -12.82
C ARG A 52 -11.66 -6.60 -12.13
N ALA A 53 -11.48 -5.53 -11.36
CA ALA A 53 -12.59 -4.88 -10.67
C ALA A 53 -13.63 -4.33 -11.66
N ASP A 54 -14.91 -4.59 -11.41
CA ASP A 54 -16.01 -3.97 -12.17
C ASP A 54 -16.08 -2.47 -11.87
N ASP A 55 -15.80 -2.09 -10.63
CA ASP A 55 -15.66 -0.70 -10.17
C ASP A 55 -14.22 -0.50 -9.66
N PRO A 56 -13.28 0.06 -10.47
CA PRO A 56 -11.87 0.21 -10.11
C PRO A 56 -11.64 1.40 -9.18
N LEU A 57 -12.45 1.50 -8.13
CA LEU A 57 -12.34 2.51 -7.10
C LEU A 57 -11.27 2.12 -6.08
N VAL A 58 -10.35 3.04 -5.82
CA VAL A 58 -9.29 2.90 -4.81
C VAL A 58 -9.42 4.00 -3.76
N VAL A 59 -9.34 3.62 -2.50
CA VAL A 59 -9.30 4.57 -1.38
C VAL A 59 -7.84 4.77 -0.95
N ASP A 60 -7.44 6.03 -0.76
CA ASP A 60 -6.20 6.41 -0.08
C ASP A 60 -6.55 6.96 1.30
N LEU A 61 -6.41 6.12 2.32
CA LEU A 61 -6.79 6.44 3.70
C LEU A 61 -5.62 7.10 4.44
N GLY A 62 -5.92 8.24 5.08
CA GLY A 62 -4.92 9.01 5.84
C GLY A 62 -3.89 9.67 4.92
N PHE A 63 -4.34 10.29 3.84
CA PHE A 63 -3.46 10.90 2.84
C PHE A 63 -2.59 12.05 3.38
N GLY A 64 -2.92 12.61 4.55
CA GLY A 64 -2.12 13.62 5.25
C GLY A 64 -2.38 15.04 4.79
N ALA A 65 -1.32 15.88 4.78
CA ALA A 65 -1.45 17.34 4.67
C ALA A 65 -1.81 17.86 3.27
N SER A 66 -1.71 17.04 2.22
CA SER A 66 -1.92 17.50 0.84
C SER A 66 -2.43 16.41 -0.09
N ALA A 67 -2.99 16.79 -1.23
CA ALA A 67 -3.51 15.90 -2.27
C ALA A 67 -2.43 15.09 -3.02
N VAL A 68 -1.14 15.27 -2.73
CA VAL A 68 -0.03 14.70 -3.52
C VAL A 68 -0.15 13.19 -3.67
N THR A 69 -0.36 12.46 -2.58
CA THR A 69 -0.37 10.98 -2.64
C THR A 69 -1.59 10.41 -3.37
N PRO A 70 -2.84 10.93 -3.20
CA PRO A 70 -3.98 10.48 -4.00
C PRO A 70 -3.83 10.85 -5.48
N LEU A 71 -3.36 12.05 -5.80
CA LEU A 71 -3.16 12.49 -7.19
C LEU A 71 -2.09 11.65 -7.90
N GLU A 72 -0.97 11.37 -7.24
CA GLU A 72 0.07 10.51 -7.77
C GLU A 72 -0.41 9.06 -7.95
N LEU A 73 -1.20 8.53 -7.01
CA LEU A 73 -1.82 7.23 -7.14
C LEU A 73 -2.72 7.21 -8.38
N HIS A 74 -3.66 8.13 -8.48
CA HIS A 74 -4.58 8.23 -9.62
C HIS A 74 -3.82 8.28 -10.96
N ALA A 75 -2.82 9.18 -11.08
CA ALA A 75 -2.01 9.30 -12.28
C ALA A 75 -1.26 8.02 -12.66
N ARG A 76 -0.95 7.13 -11.70
CA ARG A 76 -0.31 5.83 -11.95
C ARG A 76 -1.33 4.75 -12.32
N LEU A 77 -2.50 4.78 -11.69
CA LEU A 77 -3.57 3.81 -11.95
C LEU A 77 -4.17 4.00 -13.35
N THR A 78 -4.47 5.23 -13.74
CA THR A 78 -5.10 5.55 -15.02
C THR A 78 -4.24 5.19 -16.24
N ARG A 79 -2.92 5.02 -16.07
CA ARG A 79 -2.05 4.49 -17.14
C ARG A 79 -2.32 3.04 -17.50
N VAL A 80 -2.90 2.26 -16.59
CA VAL A 80 -3.16 0.82 -16.76
C VAL A 80 -4.64 0.48 -16.70
N ARG A 81 -5.43 1.34 -16.07
CA ARG A 81 -6.87 1.27 -15.92
C ARG A 81 -7.44 2.68 -16.06
N PRO A 82 -7.76 3.16 -17.29
CA PRO A 82 -8.15 4.55 -17.55
C PRO A 82 -9.39 5.04 -16.81
N ASP A 83 -10.27 4.12 -16.42
CA ASP A 83 -11.49 4.35 -15.64
C ASP A 83 -11.30 4.25 -14.12
N ALA A 84 -10.05 4.10 -13.64
CA ALA A 84 -9.76 4.05 -12.22
C ALA A 84 -10.08 5.39 -11.54
N GLU A 85 -10.73 5.29 -10.38
CA GLU A 85 -11.04 6.44 -9.53
C GLU A 85 -10.31 6.32 -8.19
N VAL A 86 -9.94 7.46 -7.60
CA VAL A 86 -9.31 7.53 -6.28
C VAL A 86 -10.12 8.42 -5.36
N ARG A 87 -10.42 7.91 -4.16
CA ARG A 87 -10.99 8.69 -3.07
C ARG A 87 -9.99 8.83 -1.94
N GLY A 88 -9.54 10.06 -1.69
CA GLY A 88 -8.72 10.39 -0.52
C GLY A 88 -9.61 10.55 0.72
N LEU A 89 -9.29 9.85 1.80
CA LEU A 89 -9.93 9.99 3.09
C LEU A 89 -8.92 10.50 4.13
N GLU A 90 -9.32 11.52 4.88
CA GLU A 90 -8.53 12.07 5.99
C GLU A 90 -9.50 12.51 7.10
N ILE A 91 -9.06 12.36 8.35
CA ILE A 91 -9.86 12.70 9.52
C ILE A 91 -9.99 14.21 9.69
N ASP A 92 -8.95 14.94 9.36
CA ASP A 92 -8.86 16.39 9.51
C ASP A 92 -9.60 17.10 8.36
N PRO A 93 -10.71 17.82 8.64
CA PRO A 93 -11.50 18.49 7.61
C PRO A 93 -10.74 19.62 6.90
N GLU A 94 -9.79 20.28 7.55
CA GLU A 94 -9.00 21.36 6.92
C GLU A 94 -8.05 20.77 5.87
N ARG A 95 -7.46 19.62 6.14
CA ARG A 95 -6.64 18.87 5.15
C ARG A 95 -7.48 18.42 3.96
N VAL A 96 -8.69 17.96 4.20
CA VAL A 96 -9.64 17.59 3.14
C VAL A 96 -10.00 18.82 2.28
N ALA A 97 -10.32 19.97 2.90
CA ALA A 97 -10.64 21.20 2.17
C ALA A 97 -9.45 21.66 1.30
N ARG A 98 -8.23 21.60 1.86
CA ARG A 98 -6.99 21.92 1.13
C ARG A 98 -6.76 20.98 -0.04
N ALA A 99 -6.94 19.67 0.17
CA ALA A 99 -6.76 18.67 -0.88
C ALA A 99 -7.76 18.85 -2.02
N ARG A 100 -9.02 19.17 -1.72
CA ARG A 100 -10.03 19.51 -2.73
C ARG A 100 -9.63 20.71 -3.58
N ALA A 101 -9.12 21.77 -2.95
CA ALA A 101 -8.62 22.95 -3.66
C ALA A 101 -7.43 22.61 -4.58
N GLN A 102 -6.49 21.78 -4.10
CA GLN A 102 -5.33 21.34 -4.88
C GLN A 102 -5.69 20.44 -6.07
N ALA A 103 -6.78 19.70 -5.96
CA ALA A 103 -7.25 18.79 -7.01
C ALA A 103 -8.31 19.41 -7.92
N ALA A 104 -8.58 20.72 -7.81
CA ALA A 104 -9.57 21.40 -8.63
C ALA A 104 -9.30 21.16 -10.13
N GLY A 105 -10.33 20.70 -10.86
CA GLY A 105 -10.23 20.36 -12.28
C GLY A 105 -9.69 18.96 -12.61
N VAL A 106 -9.26 18.17 -11.61
CA VAL A 106 -8.85 16.78 -11.82
C VAL A 106 -10.08 15.87 -11.72
N THR A 107 -10.40 15.18 -12.81
CA THR A 107 -11.49 14.19 -12.84
C THR A 107 -11.00 12.83 -12.31
N GLY A 108 -11.91 12.05 -11.68
CA GLY A 108 -11.58 10.73 -11.16
C GLY A 108 -10.89 10.73 -9.78
N VAL A 109 -10.74 11.91 -9.16
CA VAL A 109 -10.23 12.03 -7.78
C VAL A 109 -11.22 12.82 -6.94
N ASP A 110 -11.54 12.32 -5.76
CA ASP A 110 -12.38 13.00 -4.76
C ASP A 110 -11.77 12.89 -3.36
N PHE A 111 -12.19 13.79 -2.47
CA PHE A 111 -11.71 13.84 -1.09
C PHE A 111 -12.87 13.96 -0.12
N ALA A 112 -12.80 13.23 0.99
CA ALA A 112 -13.80 13.32 2.05
C ALA A 112 -13.18 13.17 3.44
N VAL A 113 -13.90 13.68 4.43
CA VAL A 113 -13.62 13.39 5.83
C VAL A 113 -13.99 11.94 6.10
N GLY A 114 -13.08 11.18 6.69
CA GLY A 114 -13.30 9.79 7.04
C GLY A 114 -12.04 9.12 7.60
N GLY A 115 -12.27 8.04 8.33
CA GLY A 115 -11.26 7.20 8.96
C GLY A 115 -11.46 5.72 8.60
N PHE A 116 -11.26 4.83 9.56
CA PHE A 116 -11.36 3.37 9.35
C PHE A 116 -12.76 2.88 8.93
N GLU A 117 -13.81 3.69 9.14
CA GLU A 117 -15.16 3.40 8.67
C GLU A 117 -15.32 3.53 7.16
N VAL A 118 -14.33 4.10 6.48
CA VAL A 118 -14.25 4.25 5.01
C VAL A 118 -15.59 4.69 4.42
N PRO A 119 -16.03 5.94 4.65
CA PRO A 119 -17.33 6.42 4.19
C PRO A 119 -17.35 6.53 2.66
N MET A 120 -18.30 5.83 2.04
CA MET A 120 -18.44 5.80 0.59
C MET A 120 -19.84 6.29 0.17
N PRO A 121 -19.95 7.14 -0.86
CA PRO A 121 -21.23 7.58 -1.37
C PRO A 121 -21.97 6.43 -2.06
N HIS A 122 -23.30 6.47 -2.02
CA HIS A 122 -24.19 5.56 -2.77
C HIS A 122 -23.91 4.07 -2.53
N GLY A 123 -23.35 3.69 -1.37
CA GLY A 123 -23.07 2.30 -1.06
C GLY A 123 -21.95 1.66 -1.90
N ARG A 124 -21.16 2.46 -2.65
CA ARG A 124 -19.99 1.95 -3.39
C ARG A 124 -19.02 1.27 -2.44
N ARG A 125 -18.31 0.28 -2.96
CA ARG A 125 -17.31 -0.48 -2.22
C ARG A 125 -16.00 -0.43 -2.99
N PRO A 126 -14.88 0.03 -2.38
CA PRO A 126 -13.61 0.11 -3.08
C PRO A 126 -13.04 -1.28 -3.36
N ALA A 127 -12.41 -1.44 -4.53
CA ALA A 127 -11.64 -2.63 -4.85
C ALA A 127 -10.36 -2.72 -4.02
N ILE A 128 -9.76 -1.56 -3.71
CA ILE A 128 -8.53 -1.50 -2.91
C ILE A 128 -8.61 -0.34 -1.91
N ILE A 129 -8.20 -0.59 -0.68
CA ILE A 129 -7.92 0.44 0.31
C ILE A 129 -6.41 0.46 0.53
N ARG A 130 -5.77 1.63 0.37
CA ARG A 130 -4.38 1.86 0.71
C ARG A 130 -4.30 2.68 1.99
N ALA A 131 -3.63 2.16 3.04
CA ALA A 131 -3.44 2.82 4.32
C ALA A 131 -1.95 2.82 4.70
N MET A 132 -1.19 3.84 4.23
CA MET A 132 0.25 3.90 4.45
C MET A 132 0.62 4.85 5.59
N ASN A 133 1.44 4.36 6.53
CA ASN A 133 1.87 5.08 7.75
C ASN A 133 0.72 5.47 8.71
N VAL A 134 -0.47 4.92 8.53
CA VAL A 134 -1.65 5.25 9.35
C VAL A 134 -1.57 4.55 10.70
N LEU A 135 -1.34 3.24 10.72
CA LEU A 135 -1.34 2.45 11.96
C LEU A 135 -0.07 2.61 12.81
N ARG A 136 0.98 3.29 12.33
CA ARG A 136 2.21 3.51 13.12
C ARG A 136 2.00 4.18 14.47
N GLN A 137 0.95 4.98 14.62
CA GLN A 137 0.63 5.72 15.83
C GLN A 137 -0.36 5.01 16.77
N TYR A 138 -0.79 3.81 16.40
CA TYR A 138 -1.71 2.97 17.18
C TYR A 138 -0.93 1.91 17.95
N ASP A 139 -1.59 1.27 18.90
CA ASP A 139 -1.02 0.09 19.55
C ASP A 139 -1.16 -1.15 18.67
N GLU A 140 -0.31 -2.14 18.88
CA GLU A 140 -0.38 -3.40 18.11
C GLU A 140 -1.74 -4.09 18.28
N ALA A 141 -2.32 -4.03 19.48
CA ALA A 141 -3.63 -4.60 19.78
C ALA A 141 -4.78 -3.99 18.96
N ASP A 142 -4.63 -2.73 18.50
CA ASP A 142 -5.65 -2.05 17.70
C ASP A 142 -5.67 -2.48 16.24
N VAL A 143 -4.60 -3.13 15.76
CA VAL A 143 -4.40 -3.41 14.32
C VAL A 143 -5.49 -4.31 13.76
N ALA A 144 -5.81 -5.40 14.43
CA ALA A 144 -6.81 -6.36 13.97
C ALA A 144 -8.20 -5.70 13.79
N ALA A 145 -8.65 -4.94 14.78
CA ALA A 145 -9.92 -4.23 14.74
C ALA A 145 -9.96 -3.15 13.63
N ALA A 146 -8.82 -2.47 13.38
CA ALA A 146 -8.71 -1.52 12.29
C ALA A 146 -8.79 -2.21 10.92
N TRP A 147 -8.12 -3.36 10.75
CA TRP A 147 -8.20 -4.17 9.52
C TRP A 147 -9.62 -4.68 9.29
N GLU A 148 -10.27 -5.27 10.28
CA GLU A 148 -11.66 -5.75 10.19
C GLU A 148 -12.61 -4.63 9.72
N ARG A 149 -12.50 -3.45 10.31
CA ARG A 149 -13.35 -2.31 9.98
C ARG A 149 -13.14 -1.84 8.53
N MET A 150 -11.89 -1.71 8.09
CA MET A 150 -11.57 -1.31 6.72
C MET A 150 -11.95 -2.41 5.71
N CYS A 151 -11.61 -3.67 6.00
CA CYS A 151 -11.90 -4.80 5.11
C CYS A 151 -13.41 -5.03 4.94
N GLY A 152 -14.21 -4.80 5.97
CA GLY A 152 -15.67 -4.84 5.89
C GLY A 152 -16.28 -3.87 4.86
N ARG A 153 -15.50 -2.88 4.40
CA ARG A 153 -15.92 -1.91 3.37
C ARG A 153 -15.47 -2.25 1.96
N LEU A 154 -14.60 -3.24 1.79
CA LEU A 154 -14.10 -3.67 0.49
C LEU A 154 -15.18 -4.30 -0.40
N ALA A 155 -15.05 -4.14 -1.70
CA ALA A 155 -15.79 -4.94 -2.67
C ALA A 155 -15.48 -6.43 -2.51
N PRO A 156 -16.35 -7.34 -2.97
CA PRO A 156 -16.03 -8.76 -3.02
C PRO A 156 -14.70 -9.01 -3.75
N GLY A 157 -13.79 -9.75 -3.12
CA GLY A 157 -12.44 -9.99 -3.64
C GLY A 157 -11.49 -8.78 -3.59
N GLY A 158 -11.91 -7.67 -2.98
CA GLY A 158 -11.06 -6.50 -2.75
C GLY A 158 -9.95 -6.75 -1.73
N ILE A 159 -8.99 -5.84 -1.62
CA ILE A 159 -7.86 -5.94 -0.68
C ILE A 159 -7.60 -4.64 0.07
N LEU A 160 -7.10 -4.78 1.29
CA LEU A 160 -6.45 -3.70 2.02
C LEU A 160 -4.93 -3.84 1.86
N VAL A 161 -4.27 -2.73 1.56
CA VAL A 161 -2.81 -2.58 1.48
C VAL A 161 -2.39 -1.66 2.63
N GLU A 162 -1.98 -2.24 3.73
CA GLU A 162 -1.56 -1.51 4.93
C GLU A 162 -0.05 -1.61 5.11
N GLY A 163 0.61 -0.49 5.44
CA GLY A 163 2.04 -0.55 5.62
C GLY A 163 2.69 0.77 6.00
N THR A 164 4.02 0.77 5.90
CA THR A 164 4.84 1.90 6.27
C THR A 164 5.91 2.20 5.22
N CYS A 165 6.37 3.44 5.19
CA CYS A 165 7.52 3.83 4.39
C CYS A 165 8.35 4.92 5.10
N ASP A 166 9.59 5.06 4.68
CA ASP A 166 10.43 6.19 5.06
C ASP A 166 9.95 7.50 4.37
N GLU A 167 10.61 8.60 4.66
CA GLU A 167 10.19 9.95 4.22
C GLU A 167 10.22 10.14 2.70
N ILE A 168 11.04 9.36 2.01
CA ILE A 168 11.28 9.48 0.55
C ILE A 168 10.97 8.20 -0.23
N GLY A 169 10.41 7.17 0.43
CA GLY A 169 9.99 5.91 -0.18
C GLY A 169 11.14 5.05 -0.70
N ARG A 170 12.28 5.01 0.01
CA ARG A 170 13.41 4.10 -0.26
C ARG A 170 13.23 2.75 0.41
N VAL A 171 12.65 2.77 1.62
CA VAL A 171 12.28 1.59 2.41
C VAL A 171 10.78 1.59 2.58
N VAL A 172 10.11 0.60 2.04
CA VAL A 172 8.65 0.47 2.09
C VAL A 172 8.30 -0.98 2.39
N THR A 173 7.40 -1.18 3.33
CA THR A 173 6.82 -2.50 3.59
C THR A 173 5.30 -2.39 3.68
N TRP A 174 4.59 -3.42 3.25
CA TRP A 174 3.14 -3.48 3.40
C TRP A 174 2.64 -4.91 3.52
N VAL A 175 1.50 -5.04 4.17
CA VAL A 175 0.74 -6.27 4.24
C VAL A 175 -0.43 -6.17 3.27
N GLU A 176 -0.64 -7.23 2.50
CA GLU A 176 -1.88 -7.46 1.77
C GLU A 176 -2.84 -8.19 2.69
N VAL A 177 -4.00 -7.60 2.94
CA VAL A 177 -5.05 -8.17 3.79
C VAL A 177 -6.28 -8.43 2.93
N GLY A 178 -6.84 -9.63 3.05
CA GLY A 178 -8.04 -10.03 2.33
C GLY A 178 -9.32 -9.37 2.86
N PRO A 179 -10.45 -9.52 2.15
CA PRO A 179 -11.74 -8.97 2.58
C PRO A 179 -12.28 -9.63 3.86
N ASP A 180 -11.73 -10.77 4.23
CA ASP A 180 -11.95 -11.49 5.48
C ASP A 180 -11.09 -10.99 6.65
N ALA A 181 -10.40 -9.86 6.45
CA ALA A 181 -9.42 -9.28 7.37
C ALA A 181 -8.20 -10.20 7.66
N ALA A 182 -8.04 -11.30 6.93
CA ALA A 182 -6.89 -12.17 7.08
C ALA A 182 -5.70 -11.64 6.26
N PRO A 183 -4.54 -11.40 6.89
CA PRO A 183 -3.34 -11.02 6.18
C PRO A 183 -2.80 -12.18 5.34
N ARG A 184 -2.33 -11.88 4.13
CA ARG A 184 -1.90 -12.84 3.11
C ARG A 184 -0.40 -12.85 2.92
N THR A 185 0.17 -11.66 2.71
CA THR A 185 1.60 -11.51 2.41
C THR A 185 2.17 -10.26 3.07
N LEU A 186 3.41 -10.35 3.52
CA LEU A 186 4.25 -9.18 3.78
C LEU A 186 5.08 -8.90 2.53
N THR A 187 5.04 -7.71 1.99
CA THR A 187 5.92 -7.28 0.90
C THR A 187 6.92 -6.26 1.40
N VAL A 188 8.17 -6.48 1.05
CA VAL A 188 9.29 -5.57 1.28
C VAL A 188 9.72 -4.97 -0.05
N SER A 189 9.97 -3.67 -0.10
CA SER A 189 10.48 -2.97 -1.28
C SER A 189 11.56 -1.97 -0.89
N LEU A 190 12.79 -2.24 -1.34
CA LEU A 190 13.98 -1.47 -1.03
C LEU A 190 14.56 -0.80 -2.27
N ARG A 191 15.10 0.41 -2.11
CA ARG A 191 15.94 1.02 -3.13
C ARG A 191 17.30 0.32 -3.13
N LEU A 192 17.61 -0.41 -4.19
CA LEU A 192 18.83 -1.21 -4.25
C LEU A 192 20.11 -0.38 -4.46
N ALA A 193 20.01 0.76 -5.15
CA ALA A 193 21.17 1.64 -5.32
C ALA A 193 21.61 2.22 -3.96
N GLY A 194 22.83 1.87 -3.53
CA GLY A 194 23.38 2.25 -2.24
C GLY A 194 22.79 1.48 -1.05
N LEU A 195 22.18 0.30 -1.29
CA LEU A 195 21.74 -0.57 -0.21
C LEU A 195 22.94 -1.28 0.41
N GLU A 196 23.22 -0.94 1.64
CA GLU A 196 24.29 -1.55 2.45
C GLU A 196 23.80 -2.83 3.12
N ASP A 197 22.67 -2.74 3.83
CA ASP A 197 22.06 -3.84 4.56
C ASP A 197 20.53 -3.87 4.37
N PRO A 198 19.95 -4.97 3.88
CA PRO A 198 18.50 -5.08 3.75
C PRO A 198 17.78 -5.15 5.10
N ALA A 199 18.45 -5.42 6.22
CA ALA A 199 17.85 -5.42 7.55
C ALA A 199 17.28 -4.02 7.95
N ILE A 200 17.65 -2.96 7.23
CA ILE A 200 17.04 -1.63 7.38
C ILE A 200 15.51 -1.65 7.23
N LEU A 201 14.95 -2.68 6.56
CA LEU A 201 13.51 -2.88 6.47
C LEU A 201 12.81 -2.95 7.83
N ALA A 202 13.53 -3.41 8.87
CA ALA A 202 13.01 -3.55 10.24
C ALA A 202 12.51 -2.21 10.81
N GLU A 203 13.11 -1.08 10.42
CA GLU A 203 12.69 0.25 10.84
C GLU A 203 11.31 0.64 10.30
N ARG A 204 10.87 -0.05 9.26
CA ARG A 204 9.62 0.26 8.52
C ARG A 204 8.68 -0.94 8.44
N LEU A 205 8.79 -1.89 9.35
CA LEU A 205 7.80 -2.96 9.47
C LEU A 205 6.42 -2.38 9.81
N PRO A 206 5.32 -2.98 9.30
CA PRO A 206 3.96 -2.63 9.68
C PRO A 206 3.74 -2.77 11.19
N LYS A 207 2.75 -2.06 11.72
CA LYS A 207 2.51 -2.06 13.18
C LYS A 207 2.28 -3.44 13.77
N ALA A 208 1.66 -4.34 13.02
CA ALA A 208 1.47 -5.73 13.41
C ALA A 208 2.78 -6.51 13.63
N LEU A 209 3.93 -6.03 13.12
CA LEU A 209 5.20 -6.77 13.12
C LEU A 209 6.36 -6.03 13.78
N ILE A 210 6.30 -4.71 13.91
CA ILE A 210 7.48 -3.93 14.32
C ILE A 210 7.98 -4.30 15.72
N HIS A 211 7.07 -4.60 16.66
CA HIS A 211 7.41 -5.03 18.00
C HIS A 211 7.69 -6.53 18.11
N ARG A 212 7.38 -7.29 17.03
CA ARG A 212 7.66 -8.71 16.87
C ARG A 212 9.02 -9.00 16.23
N ASN A 213 9.80 -7.97 15.92
CA ASN A 213 11.17 -8.18 15.40
C ASN A 213 12.15 -8.48 16.53
N VAL A 214 11.91 -9.57 17.23
CA VAL A 214 12.71 -10.09 18.34
C VAL A 214 13.00 -11.59 18.18
N PRO A 215 14.07 -12.13 18.73
CA PRO A 215 14.41 -13.55 18.62
C PRO A 215 13.21 -14.47 18.97
N GLY A 216 13.00 -15.49 18.15
CA GLY A 216 11.89 -16.43 18.29
C GLY A 216 10.66 -16.10 17.45
N GLU A 217 10.53 -14.89 16.93
CA GLU A 217 9.42 -14.46 16.06
C GLU A 217 9.75 -14.66 14.58
N GLY A 218 8.75 -15.05 13.78
CA GLY A 218 8.95 -15.36 12.36
C GLY A 218 9.46 -14.19 11.54
N VAL A 219 9.00 -12.96 11.80
CA VAL A 219 9.49 -11.76 11.10
C VAL A 219 10.97 -11.51 11.39
N HIS A 220 11.43 -11.75 12.63
CA HIS A 220 12.85 -11.63 13.00
C HIS A 220 13.71 -12.64 12.23
N GLU A 221 13.25 -13.89 12.19
CA GLU A 221 13.92 -14.96 11.44
C GLU A 221 14.02 -14.63 9.95
N PHE A 222 12.97 -14.06 9.36
CA PHE A 222 12.95 -13.62 7.96
C PHE A 222 13.96 -12.49 7.71
N VAL A 223 13.97 -11.44 8.54
CA VAL A 223 14.91 -10.31 8.41
C VAL A 223 16.35 -10.80 8.52
N ALA A 224 16.63 -11.63 9.52
CA ALA A 224 17.96 -12.22 9.73
C ALA A 224 18.37 -13.15 8.57
N ALA A 225 17.44 -13.93 8.02
CA ALA A 225 17.72 -14.76 6.86
C ALA A 225 18.05 -13.92 5.62
N LEU A 226 17.26 -12.88 5.34
CA LEU A 226 17.51 -11.98 4.21
C LEU A 226 18.88 -11.28 4.33
N GLN A 227 19.23 -10.84 5.53
CA GLN A 227 20.53 -10.24 5.82
C GLN A 227 21.68 -11.25 5.58
N ARG A 228 21.56 -12.46 6.09
CA ARG A 228 22.57 -13.53 5.87
C ARG A 228 22.77 -13.81 4.38
N GLU A 229 21.68 -13.95 3.62
CA GLU A 229 21.79 -14.23 2.18
C GLU A 229 22.33 -13.02 1.39
N TRP A 230 22.07 -11.80 1.84
CA TRP A 230 22.67 -10.59 1.29
C TRP A 230 24.19 -10.54 1.52
N VAL A 231 24.64 -10.92 2.71
CA VAL A 231 26.09 -11.02 3.02
C VAL A 231 26.74 -12.12 2.18
N ARG A 232 26.11 -13.31 2.07
CA ARG A 232 26.63 -14.41 1.23
C ARG A 232 26.74 -14.03 -0.23
N ALA A 233 25.79 -13.24 -0.73
CA ALA A 233 25.79 -12.73 -2.09
C ALA A 233 26.78 -11.58 -2.34
N ALA A 234 27.69 -11.27 -1.42
CA ALA A 234 28.70 -10.23 -1.60
C ALA A 234 29.63 -10.50 -2.79
N ALA A 235 29.93 -11.77 -3.08
CA ALA A 235 30.77 -12.17 -4.20
C ALA A 235 30.20 -11.74 -5.57
N VAL A 236 28.88 -11.58 -5.70
CA VAL A 236 28.25 -11.13 -6.95
C VAL A 236 27.95 -9.62 -6.96
N ALA A 237 28.35 -8.86 -5.95
CA ALA A 237 28.17 -7.41 -5.89
C ALA A 237 28.79 -6.65 -7.09
N PRO A 238 29.94 -7.05 -7.69
CA PRO A 238 30.48 -6.40 -8.89
C PRO A 238 29.54 -6.43 -10.08
N PHE A 239 28.61 -7.39 -10.16
CA PHE A 239 27.58 -7.46 -11.22
C PHE A 239 26.38 -6.53 -10.96
N GLY A 240 26.39 -5.75 -9.91
CA GLY A 240 25.42 -4.74 -9.57
C GLY A 240 24.40 -5.16 -8.50
N ALA A 241 23.82 -4.15 -7.85
CA ALA A 241 22.93 -4.32 -6.71
C ALA A 241 21.66 -5.14 -7.03
N VAL A 242 21.15 -5.05 -8.25
CA VAL A 242 19.99 -5.85 -8.70
C VAL A 242 20.34 -7.33 -8.77
N HIS A 243 21.54 -7.67 -9.28
CA HIS A 243 21.99 -9.05 -9.34
C HIS A 243 22.18 -9.61 -7.93
N ARG A 244 22.91 -8.90 -7.08
CA ARG A 244 23.10 -9.28 -5.68
C ARG A 244 21.78 -9.52 -4.96
N TRP A 245 20.82 -8.60 -5.08
CA TRP A 245 19.49 -8.74 -4.48
C TRP A 245 18.75 -9.98 -4.97
N ARG A 246 18.72 -10.21 -6.29
CA ARG A 246 18.06 -11.40 -6.86
C ARG A 246 18.70 -12.68 -6.35
N THR A 247 20.04 -12.77 -6.31
CA THR A 247 20.77 -13.91 -5.76
C THR A 247 20.38 -14.16 -4.31
N SER A 248 20.29 -13.11 -3.48
CA SER A 248 19.88 -13.22 -2.08
C SER A 248 18.44 -13.76 -1.94
N VAL A 249 17.51 -13.25 -2.74
CA VAL A 249 16.10 -13.70 -2.68
C VAL A 249 15.94 -15.11 -3.26
N GLU A 250 16.70 -15.50 -4.29
CA GLU A 250 16.74 -16.85 -4.81
C GLU A 250 17.28 -17.84 -3.77
N ALA A 251 18.30 -17.45 -3.00
CA ALA A 251 18.82 -18.26 -1.91
C ALA A 251 17.79 -18.44 -0.77
N LEU A 252 17.01 -17.40 -0.43
CA LEU A 252 15.89 -17.52 0.50
C LEU A 252 14.86 -18.56 0.01
N ALA A 253 14.48 -18.49 -1.27
CA ALA A 253 13.54 -19.46 -1.86
C ALA A 253 14.09 -20.91 -1.76
N THR A 254 15.38 -21.09 -2.07
CA THR A 254 16.06 -22.40 -1.98
C THR A 254 16.14 -22.90 -0.53
N ALA A 255 16.27 -22.00 0.43
CA ALA A 255 16.24 -22.31 1.86
C ALA A 255 14.84 -22.60 2.41
N GLY A 256 13.81 -22.62 1.56
CA GLY A 256 12.44 -22.98 1.93
C GLY A 256 11.57 -21.83 2.39
N TRP A 257 12.03 -20.56 2.32
CA TRP A 257 11.17 -19.42 2.60
C TRP A 257 10.09 -19.29 1.52
N PRO A 258 8.80 -19.14 1.89
CA PRO A 258 7.71 -19.01 0.93
C PRO A 258 7.67 -17.60 0.31
N VAL A 259 8.76 -17.25 -0.41
CA VAL A 259 8.89 -15.95 -1.06
C VAL A 259 8.14 -15.91 -2.38
N ARG A 260 7.59 -14.73 -2.69
CA ARG A 260 6.72 -14.47 -3.84
C ARG A 260 7.20 -13.29 -4.67
N GLY A 261 6.53 -13.06 -5.82
CA GLY A 261 6.74 -11.87 -6.62
C GLY A 261 8.02 -11.89 -7.46
N ARG A 262 8.46 -13.05 -7.96
CA ARG A 262 9.72 -13.23 -8.72
C ARG A 262 9.93 -12.19 -9.83
N SER A 263 8.87 -11.82 -10.55
CA SER A 263 8.93 -10.81 -11.62
C SER A 263 9.29 -9.40 -11.10
N ARG A 264 9.12 -9.15 -9.81
CA ARG A 264 9.37 -7.87 -9.17
C ARG A 264 10.67 -7.81 -8.38
N TRP A 265 11.37 -8.94 -8.17
CA TRP A 265 12.65 -8.96 -7.45
C TRP A 265 13.66 -7.98 -8.05
N ARG A 266 13.71 -7.85 -9.38
CA ARG A 266 14.60 -6.87 -10.05
C ARG A 266 14.33 -5.41 -9.67
N LEU A 267 13.19 -5.12 -9.04
CA LEU A 267 12.81 -3.79 -8.55
C LEU A 267 13.17 -3.57 -7.08
N GLY A 268 13.81 -4.57 -6.43
CA GLY A 268 14.09 -4.55 -4.99
C GLY A 268 12.87 -4.93 -4.16
N GLU A 269 11.92 -5.68 -4.74
CA GLU A 269 10.72 -6.13 -4.04
C GLU A 269 10.75 -7.63 -3.83
N VAL A 270 10.28 -8.08 -2.66
CA VAL A 270 10.02 -9.48 -2.32
C VAL A 270 8.78 -9.56 -1.45
N GLY A 271 7.86 -10.44 -1.80
CA GLY A 271 6.77 -10.86 -0.91
C GLY A 271 7.17 -12.11 -0.15
N VAL A 272 6.64 -12.28 1.05
CA VAL A 272 6.72 -13.52 1.83
C VAL A 272 5.33 -13.84 2.37
N ASP A 273 4.96 -15.11 2.39
CA ASP A 273 3.66 -15.51 2.93
C ASP A 273 3.53 -15.11 4.39
N TRP A 274 2.38 -14.57 4.76
CA TRP A 274 2.14 -14.08 6.12
C TRP A 274 2.40 -15.16 7.18
N SER A 275 2.01 -16.40 6.92
CA SER A 275 2.21 -17.52 7.85
C SER A 275 3.66 -17.73 8.29
N ALA A 276 4.63 -17.32 7.48
CA ALA A 276 6.06 -17.43 7.81
C ALA A 276 6.57 -16.28 8.69
N VAL A 277 5.85 -15.16 8.76
CA VAL A 277 6.26 -13.95 9.48
C VAL A 277 5.23 -13.47 10.51
N ALA A 278 4.10 -14.16 10.62
CA ALA A 278 3.04 -13.85 11.59
C ALA A 278 3.58 -13.86 13.03
N PRO A 279 3.04 -13.01 13.92
CA PRO A 279 3.28 -13.11 15.36
C PRO A 279 3.00 -14.52 15.89
N ARG A 280 3.90 -15.01 16.75
CA ARG A 280 3.78 -16.32 17.42
C ARG A 280 3.22 -16.16 18.81
#